data_969bb3d2b6a53f5a9f7d9b084ecab009
#
_entry.id   969bb3d2b6a53f5a9f7d9b084ecab009
#
_cell.length_a   1.000
_cell.length_b   1.000
_cell.length_c   1.000
_cell.angle_alpha   90.00
_cell.angle_beta   90.00
_cell.angle_gamma   90.00
#
_symmetry.space_group_name_H-M   'P 1'
#
loop_
_entity.id
_entity.type
_entity.pdbx_description
1 polymer ?
#
loop_
_entity_poly.entity_id
_entity_poly.type
_entity_poly.pdbx_seq_one_letter_code
_entity_poly.pdbx_strand_id
1 'polypeptide(L)'
;MAMSHQRIAQNAEALKKNLEYGTELIAWLDQQKVEYAYVGPGEHNVWNIRIHLPKDLRQVFGVEREVLVVATKFENVQPRLLNHVADGLKPPSVESDMCILVGNNLNPDQWADEEKGLGFNLIPVNRSELQSGTAPGMAAVLAGHLARVDHFAFVRPLNNKAAFFGRSQDIQRIKALLTQGQHVGVFGLKKAGKSSLVNRIALELREAGWSIIQIDLQREGTAADNLRRLLLQRTLDEADRARFVGSRIAGSQAVDAVSQSRSAWVDQLDYALALHRNAEGVLIVIDEIDLLLPGRTFEAATTSEAQLATIGVLQQLRGLTDDLHNNRARKSPVLLTAGTDADLFGSSFIEERPNPLWAMVDFHYLGPLDLAETSDMVRTLGRRSGLNFTEGSVIHQLFDDYGGHPLVTRTACSSIHRRVKAEQVPYSVSTQDVVRVAKRPGPKTAPQLARDIPQQFMALFPDEAPLLRPLLEGGTELINPDDAPYAVEYGVLTEDGRLRLGILRRG
;
A
#
# COMPACT_ATOMS: atom_id res chain seq x y z
N MET A 1 -0.19 -13.53 28.78
CA MET A 1 0.09 -14.41 29.95
C MET A 1 0.87 -15.60 29.44
N ALA A 2 2.05 -15.84 30.01
CA ALA A 2 2.81 -17.06 29.72
C ALA A 2 2.01 -18.28 30.26
N MET A 3 1.86 -19.30 29.44
CA MET A 3 1.23 -20.56 29.87
C MET A 3 2.21 -21.33 30.77
N SER A 4 1.68 -22.06 31.77
CA SER A 4 2.52 -22.98 32.56
C SER A 4 3.01 -24.13 31.66
N HIS A 5 4.22 -24.64 31.88
CA HIS A 5 4.77 -25.79 31.14
C HIS A 5 3.82 -27.00 31.13
N GLN A 6 3.13 -27.26 32.25
CA GLN A 6 2.17 -28.35 32.37
C GLN A 6 0.98 -28.19 31.40
N ARG A 7 0.47 -26.96 31.22
CA ARG A 7 -0.63 -26.68 30.30
C ARG A 7 -0.20 -26.74 28.84
N ILE A 8 1.03 -26.32 28.52
CA ILE A 8 1.62 -26.48 27.18
C ILE A 8 1.70 -27.96 26.84
N ALA A 9 2.21 -28.80 27.74
CA ALA A 9 2.31 -30.26 27.55
C ALA A 9 0.93 -30.91 27.35
N GLN A 10 -0.08 -30.52 28.15
CA GLN A 10 -1.46 -31.03 28.02
C GLN A 10 -2.06 -30.66 26.65
N ASN A 11 -1.88 -29.43 26.19
CA ASN A 11 -2.35 -29.00 24.90
C ASN A 11 -1.60 -29.67 23.74
N ALA A 12 -0.30 -29.92 23.87
CA ALA A 12 0.46 -30.68 22.90
C ALA A 12 -0.05 -32.13 22.76
N GLU A 13 -0.38 -32.79 23.87
CA GLU A 13 -1.00 -34.12 23.84
C GLU A 13 -2.42 -34.07 23.21
N ALA A 14 -3.20 -33.03 23.50
CA ALA A 14 -4.49 -32.82 22.84
C ALA A 14 -4.35 -32.60 21.34
N LEU A 15 -3.32 -31.84 20.90
CA LEU A 15 -2.99 -31.64 19.48
C LEU A 15 -2.65 -32.95 18.79
N LYS A 16 -1.76 -33.77 19.40
CA LYS A 16 -1.42 -35.09 18.88
C LYS A 16 -2.63 -35.98 18.68
N LYS A 17 -3.62 -35.90 19.60
CA LYS A 17 -4.82 -36.73 19.56
C LYS A 17 -5.86 -36.24 18.56
N ASN A 18 -6.00 -34.92 18.38
CA ASN A 18 -7.12 -34.31 17.64
C ASN A 18 -6.74 -33.85 16.23
N LEU A 19 -5.45 -33.70 15.93
CA LEU A 19 -4.96 -33.35 14.61
C LEU A 19 -4.33 -34.61 14.00
N GLU A 20 -4.79 -35.04 12.83
CA GLU A 20 -4.35 -36.28 12.18
C GLU A 20 -2.84 -36.42 12.01
N TYR A 21 -2.12 -35.30 11.89
CA TYR A 21 -0.64 -35.23 11.77
C TYR A 21 -0.02 -34.53 12.99
N GLY A 22 -0.74 -34.45 14.08
CA GLY A 22 -0.29 -33.75 15.29
C GLY A 22 0.92 -34.38 15.95
N THR A 23 1.05 -35.71 15.88
CA THR A 23 2.22 -36.43 16.41
C THR A 23 3.46 -36.11 15.59
N GLU A 24 3.38 -36.16 14.29
CA GLU A 24 4.47 -35.88 13.36
C GLU A 24 4.86 -34.40 13.40
N LEU A 25 3.89 -33.49 13.53
CA LEU A 25 4.17 -32.05 13.70
C LEU A 25 4.97 -31.79 14.98
N ILE A 26 4.53 -32.31 16.10
CA ILE A 26 5.26 -32.14 17.39
C ILE A 26 6.66 -32.77 17.29
N ALA A 27 6.77 -33.98 16.73
CA ALA A 27 8.06 -34.63 16.54
C ALA A 27 9.00 -33.80 15.65
N TRP A 28 8.48 -33.22 14.58
CA TRP A 28 9.27 -32.34 13.70
C TRP A 28 9.73 -31.09 14.45
N LEU A 29 8.84 -30.41 15.20
CA LEU A 29 9.20 -29.23 15.99
C LEU A 29 10.26 -29.56 17.04
N ASP A 30 10.12 -30.70 17.76
CA ASP A 30 11.09 -31.15 18.75
C ASP A 30 12.47 -31.43 18.13
N GLN A 31 12.51 -32.01 16.93
CA GLN A 31 13.76 -32.21 16.16
C GLN A 31 14.46 -30.91 15.83
N GLN A 32 13.69 -29.81 15.64
CA GLN A 32 14.23 -28.49 15.39
C GLN A 32 14.72 -27.79 16.67
N LYS A 33 14.63 -28.43 17.83
CA LYS A 33 15.05 -27.89 19.15
C LYS A 33 14.39 -26.56 19.50
N VAL A 34 13.12 -26.40 19.15
CA VAL A 34 12.36 -25.22 19.48
C VAL A 34 11.82 -25.27 20.91
N GLU A 35 11.68 -24.12 21.55
CA GLU A 35 11.01 -24.00 22.84
C GLU A 35 9.57 -23.55 22.61
N TYR A 36 8.62 -24.23 23.26
CA TYR A 36 7.20 -23.85 23.18
C TYR A 36 6.89 -22.72 24.16
N ALA A 37 6.47 -21.59 23.65
CA ALA A 37 5.93 -20.47 24.44
C ALA A 37 4.41 -20.63 24.66
N TYR A 38 3.72 -21.28 23.70
CA TYR A 38 2.28 -21.48 23.74
C TYR A 38 1.87 -22.63 22.81
N VAL A 39 0.89 -23.41 23.22
CA VAL A 39 0.16 -24.36 22.35
C VAL A 39 -1.32 -24.11 22.57
N GLY A 40 -2.04 -23.76 21.51
CA GLY A 40 -3.47 -23.46 21.56
C GLY A 40 -4.34 -24.70 21.73
N PRO A 41 -5.61 -24.53 22.16
CA PRO A 41 -6.55 -25.64 22.37
C PRO A 41 -7.13 -26.22 21.08
N GLY A 42 -6.88 -25.61 19.90
CA GLY A 42 -7.45 -26.03 18.61
C GLY A 42 -8.93 -25.67 18.50
N GLU A 43 -9.22 -24.55 17.86
CA GLU A 43 -10.57 -24.06 17.61
C GLU A 43 -10.83 -23.98 16.11
N HIS A 44 -12.05 -24.25 15.66
CA HIS A 44 -12.46 -24.13 14.26
C HIS A 44 -11.52 -24.83 13.26
N ASN A 45 -11.00 -26.03 13.60
CA ASN A 45 -10.03 -26.79 12.81
C ASN A 45 -8.64 -26.14 12.65
N VAL A 46 -8.28 -25.19 13.52
CA VAL A 46 -7.00 -24.49 13.52
C VAL A 46 -6.35 -24.55 14.90
N TRP A 47 -5.05 -24.84 14.94
CA TRP A 47 -4.22 -24.82 16.13
C TRP A 47 -3.16 -23.73 16.03
N ASN A 48 -3.02 -22.92 17.07
CA ASN A 48 -1.96 -21.90 17.17
C ASN A 48 -0.89 -22.39 18.12
N ILE A 49 0.35 -22.47 17.63
CA ILE A 49 1.53 -22.81 18.40
C ILE A 49 2.48 -21.62 18.30
N ARG A 50 3.06 -21.18 19.42
CA ARG A 50 4.10 -20.15 19.43
C ARG A 50 5.37 -20.78 19.95
N ILE A 51 6.46 -20.58 19.22
CA ILE A 51 7.76 -21.19 19.47
C ILE A 51 8.86 -20.15 19.51
N HIS A 52 9.91 -20.44 20.28
CA HIS A 52 11.20 -19.75 20.16
C HIS A 52 12.12 -20.60 19.30
N LEU A 53 12.63 -20.01 18.22
CA LEU A 53 13.65 -20.66 17.42
C LEU A 53 14.97 -20.82 18.20
N PRO A 54 15.80 -21.82 17.90
CA PRO A 54 17.16 -21.95 18.42
C PRO A 54 17.99 -20.69 18.20
N LYS A 55 18.94 -20.41 19.08
CA LYS A 55 19.72 -19.17 19.08
C LYS A 55 20.45 -18.91 17.75
N ASP A 56 21.00 -19.94 17.14
CA ASP A 56 21.66 -19.91 15.85
C ASP A 56 20.71 -19.48 14.73
N LEU A 57 19.51 -20.07 14.64
CA LEU A 57 18.50 -19.68 13.67
C LEU A 57 17.99 -18.27 13.91
N ARG A 58 17.77 -17.88 15.17
CA ARG A 58 17.37 -16.51 15.51
C ARG A 58 18.39 -15.48 15.02
N GLN A 59 19.68 -15.73 15.25
CA GLN A 59 20.75 -14.84 14.80
C GLN A 59 20.85 -14.78 13.27
N VAL A 60 20.74 -15.93 12.60
CA VAL A 60 20.85 -16.02 11.13
C VAL A 60 19.67 -15.31 10.45
N PHE A 61 18.44 -15.57 10.89
CA PHE A 61 17.23 -15.03 10.25
C PHE A 61 16.74 -13.70 10.85
N GLY A 62 17.45 -13.15 11.86
CA GLY A 62 17.06 -11.88 12.50
C GLY A 62 15.73 -11.97 13.24
N VAL A 63 15.39 -13.14 13.80
CA VAL A 63 14.16 -13.40 14.55
C VAL A 63 14.43 -13.16 16.03
N GLU A 64 13.70 -12.23 16.64
CA GLU A 64 13.91 -11.87 18.05
C GLU A 64 12.79 -12.35 18.96
N ARG A 65 11.63 -12.62 18.40
CA ARG A 65 10.37 -12.92 19.12
C ARG A 65 9.91 -14.34 18.87
N GLU A 66 8.75 -14.66 19.43
CA GLU A 66 8.07 -15.94 19.20
C GLU A 66 7.64 -16.04 17.74
N VAL A 67 7.81 -17.19 17.10
CA VAL A 67 7.28 -17.45 15.76
C VAL A 67 5.93 -18.17 15.89
N LEU A 68 4.92 -17.67 15.17
CA LEU A 68 3.62 -18.31 15.08
C LEU A 68 3.69 -19.50 14.12
N VAL A 69 3.21 -20.65 14.59
CA VAL A 69 2.93 -21.83 13.77
C VAL A 69 1.43 -22.08 13.81
N VAL A 70 0.81 -22.09 12.64
CA VAL A 70 -0.62 -22.38 12.49
C VAL A 70 -0.76 -23.74 11.83
N ALA A 71 -1.35 -24.70 12.55
CA ALA A 71 -1.67 -26.02 12.00
C ALA A 71 -3.18 -26.10 11.69
N THR A 72 -3.51 -26.58 10.49
CA THR A 72 -4.90 -26.57 10.01
C THR A 72 -5.31 -27.90 9.39
N LYS A 73 -6.61 -28.24 9.52
CA LYS A 73 -7.25 -29.35 8.80
C LYS A 73 -7.78 -28.95 7.42
N PHE A 74 -7.75 -27.64 7.09
CA PHE A 74 -8.22 -27.19 5.79
C PHE A 74 -7.30 -27.67 4.66
N GLU A 75 -7.90 -28.05 3.55
CA GLU A 75 -7.16 -28.50 2.36
C GLU A 75 -6.62 -27.34 1.52
N ASN A 76 -7.18 -26.13 1.69
CA ASN A 76 -6.79 -24.93 0.96
C ASN A 76 -6.70 -23.72 1.88
N VAL A 77 -5.82 -22.78 1.55
CA VAL A 77 -5.73 -21.49 2.23
C VAL A 77 -6.91 -20.62 1.81
N GLN A 78 -7.80 -20.36 2.77
CA GLN A 78 -8.98 -19.52 2.58
C GLN A 78 -8.76 -18.13 3.19
N PRO A 79 -9.48 -17.08 2.74
CA PRO A 79 -9.38 -15.73 3.32
C PRO A 79 -9.59 -15.70 4.85
N ARG A 80 -10.46 -16.59 5.39
CA ARG A 80 -10.67 -16.71 6.84
C ARG A 80 -9.41 -17.18 7.57
N LEU A 81 -8.65 -18.09 6.97
CA LEU A 81 -7.38 -18.56 7.55
C LEU A 81 -6.33 -17.45 7.54
N LEU A 82 -6.25 -16.67 6.48
CA LEU A 82 -5.35 -15.50 6.41
C LEU A 82 -5.68 -14.46 7.48
N ASN A 83 -6.96 -14.17 7.70
CA ASN A 83 -7.40 -13.29 8.78
C ASN A 83 -7.04 -13.86 10.16
N HIS A 84 -7.21 -15.17 10.38
CA HIS A 84 -6.83 -15.84 11.62
C HIS A 84 -5.31 -15.73 11.86
N VAL A 85 -4.49 -15.94 10.84
CA VAL A 85 -3.03 -15.75 10.91
C VAL A 85 -2.70 -14.29 11.24
N ALA A 86 -3.29 -13.33 10.54
CA ALA A 86 -3.07 -11.90 10.79
C ALA A 86 -3.44 -11.49 12.24
N ASP A 87 -4.51 -12.05 12.80
CA ASP A 87 -4.87 -11.84 14.20
C ASP A 87 -3.86 -12.48 15.17
N GLY A 88 -3.36 -13.66 14.84
CA GLY A 88 -2.34 -14.37 15.61
C GLY A 88 -0.97 -13.68 15.64
N LEU A 89 -0.68 -12.81 14.65
CA LEU A 89 0.55 -12.02 14.54
C LEU A 89 0.48 -10.67 15.29
N LYS A 90 -0.68 -10.25 15.80
CA LYS A 90 -0.86 -8.97 16.51
C LYS A 90 -0.15 -8.87 17.88
N PRO A 91 -0.02 -9.95 18.69
CA PRO A 91 0.62 -9.84 19.99
C PRO A 91 2.08 -9.36 19.87
N PRO A 92 2.51 -8.40 20.71
CA PRO A 92 3.86 -7.83 20.62
C PRO A 92 4.99 -8.81 20.92
N SER A 93 4.68 -9.98 21.53
CA SER A 93 5.64 -11.06 21.75
C SER A 93 5.89 -11.91 20.51
N VAL A 94 5.09 -11.78 19.46
CA VAL A 94 5.13 -12.58 18.23
C VAL A 94 5.81 -11.79 17.11
N GLU A 95 6.58 -12.47 16.27
CA GLU A 95 7.11 -11.89 15.04
C GLU A 95 5.94 -11.56 14.11
N SER A 96 5.83 -10.27 13.76
CA SER A 96 4.68 -9.75 13.01
C SER A 96 4.74 -10.02 11.51
N ASP A 97 5.88 -10.49 11.00
CA ASP A 97 6.15 -10.60 9.58
C ASP A 97 6.36 -12.04 9.07
N MET A 98 6.16 -13.04 9.92
CA MET A 98 6.22 -14.44 9.50
C MET A 98 5.31 -15.37 10.30
N CYS A 99 4.72 -16.34 9.60
CA CYS A 99 3.96 -17.46 10.16
C CYS A 99 4.32 -18.75 9.43
N ILE A 100 4.54 -19.82 10.16
CA ILE A 100 4.67 -21.17 9.58
C ILE A 100 3.28 -21.78 9.51
N LEU A 101 2.81 -22.05 8.29
CA LEU A 101 1.53 -22.70 8.05
C LEU A 101 1.73 -24.18 7.77
N VAL A 102 1.10 -25.02 8.58
CA VAL A 102 1.14 -26.49 8.43
C VAL A 102 -0.22 -26.99 7.99
N GLY A 103 -0.28 -27.67 6.85
CA GLY A 103 -1.54 -28.14 6.29
C GLY A 103 -1.37 -29.10 5.13
N ASN A 104 -2.48 -29.39 4.45
CA ASN A 104 -2.50 -30.30 3.32
C ASN A 104 -2.37 -29.54 2.00
N ASN A 105 -1.64 -30.09 1.01
CA ASN A 105 -1.50 -29.57 -0.34
C ASN A 105 -1.23 -28.05 -0.43
N LEU A 106 -0.41 -27.54 0.49
CA LEU A 106 -0.07 -26.13 0.53
C LEU A 106 0.80 -25.76 -0.67
N ASN A 107 0.21 -25.01 -1.62
CA ASN A 107 0.92 -24.45 -2.75
C ASN A 107 1.06 -22.94 -2.57
N PRO A 108 2.27 -22.45 -2.24
CA PRO A 108 2.51 -21.02 -1.97
C PRO A 108 2.20 -20.11 -3.16
N ASP A 109 2.23 -20.61 -4.40
CA ASP A 109 1.92 -19.79 -5.59
C ASP A 109 0.45 -19.33 -5.62
N GLN A 110 -0.43 -20.03 -4.89
CA GLN A 110 -1.85 -19.68 -4.81
C GLN A 110 -2.12 -18.42 -3.99
N TRP A 111 -1.22 -18.03 -3.08
CA TRP A 111 -1.38 -16.84 -2.23
C TRP A 111 -0.18 -15.88 -2.27
N ALA A 112 0.73 -16.06 -3.22
CA ALA A 112 1.96 -15.25 -3.30
C ALA A 112 1.68 -13.73 -3.45
N ASP A 113 0.61 -13.35 -4.13
CA ASP A 113 0.21 -11.94 -4.29
C ASP A 113 -0.46 -11.40 -3.01
N GLU A 114 -1.29 -12.19 -2.36
CA GLU A 114 -1.90 -11.86 -1.06
C GLU A 114 -0.84 -11.70 0.02
N GLU A 115 0.13 -12.61 0.09
CA GLU A 115 1.24 -12.60 1.04
C GLU A 115 2.03 -11.29 0.99
N LYS A 116 2.42 -10.86 -0.21
CA LYS A 116 3.10 -9.59 -0.43
C LYS A 116 2.26 -8.39 0.03
N GLY A 117 0.94 -8.46 -0.20
CA GLY A 117 -0.01 -7.44 0.21
C GLY A 117 -0.30 -7.43 1.71
N LEU A 118 -0.25 -8.59 2.38
CA LEU A 118 -0.48 -8.73 3.82
C LEU A 118 0.70 -8.26 4.68
N GLY A 119 1.91 -8.21 4.09
CA GLY A 119 3.11 -7.74 4.77
C GLY A 119 3.71 -8.73 5.78
N PHE A 120 3.40 -10.02 5.65
CA PHE A 120 4.06 -11.11 6.37
C PHE A 120 4.30 -12.32 5.45
N ASN A 121 5.24 -13.16 5.82
CA ASN A 121 5.53 -14.42 5.14
C ASN A 121 4.64 -15.54 5.67
N LEU A 122 3.98 -16.27 4.78
CA LEU A 122 3.21 -17.48 5.10
C LEU A 122 3.97 -18.71 4.63
N ILE A 123 4.80 -19.25 5.50
CA ILE A 123 5.81 -20.28 5.21
C ILE A 123 5.19 -21.66 5.29
N PRO A 124 4.99 -22.39 4.17
CA PRO A 124 4.29 -23.66 4.16
C PRO A 124 5.15 -24.81 4.63
N VAL A 125 4.54 -25.72 5.37
CA VAL A 125 5.04 -27.06 5.65
C VAL A 125 3.92 -28.05 5.33
N ASN A 126 4.14 -28.94 4.38
CA ASN A 126 3.12 -29.87 3.94
C ASN A 126 2.96 -31.05 4.90
N ARG A 127 1.70 -31.38 5.19
CA ARG A 127 1.33 -32.55 5.99
C ARG A 127 1.97 -33.84 5.46
N SER A 128 1.95 -34.04 4.15
CA SER A 128 2.53 -35.24 3.51
C SER A 128 4.02 -35.39 3.77
N GLU A 129 4.77 -34.30 3.84
CA GLU A 129 6.21 -34.31 4.14
C GLU A 129 6.46 -34.64 5.63
N LEU A 130 5.61 -34.13 6.53
CA LEU A 130 5.67 -34.52 7.95
C LEU A 130 5.39 -35.99 8.15
N GLN A 131 4.31 -36.51 7.55
CA GLN A 131 3.90 -37.91 7.68
C GLN A 131 4.90 -38.90 7.06
N SER A 132 5.57 -38.53 5.97
CA SER A 132 6.63 -39.35 5.36
C SER A 132 7.99 -39.18 6.02
N GLY A 133 8.14 -38.24 6.96
CA GLY A 133 9.42 -37.92 7.57
C GLY A 133 10.42 -37.24 6.65
N THR A 134 9.93 -36.66 5.55
CA THR A 134 10.77 -35.97 4.54
C THR A 134 10.68 -34.43 4.67
N ALA A 135 9.97 -33.92 5.67
CA ALA A 135 9.88 -32.48 5.92
C ALA A 135 11.28 -31.86 6.11
N PRO A 136 11.60 -30.78 5.38
CA PRO A 136 12.91 -30.14 5.53
C PRO A 136 13.11 -29.59 6.94
N GLY A 137 14.36 -29.43 7.36
CA GLY A 137 14.67 -28.74 8.61
C GLY A 137 14.26 -27.29 8.58
N MET A 138 14.01 -26.68 9.74
CA MET A 138 13.52 -25.32 9.91
C MET A 138 14.32 -24.29 9.10
N ALA A 139 15.65 -24.37 9.13
CA ALA A 139 16.52 -23.47 8.36
C ALA A 139 16.24 -23.55 6.86
N ALA A 140 16.07 -24.75 6.31
CA ALA A 140 15.79 -24.95 4.88
C ALA A 140 14.38 -24.49 4.51
N VAL A 141 13.39 -24.70 5.37
CA VAL A 141 12.02 -24.21 5.20
C VAL A 141 12.00 -22.68 5.13
N LEU A 142 12.63 -22.00 6.09
CA LEU A 142 12.72 -20.55 6.12
C LEU A 142 13.49 -20.01 4.90
N ALA A 143 14.69 -20.50 4.63
CA ALA A 143 15.53 -20.04 3.53
C ALA A 143 14.86 -20.25 2.16
N GLY A 144 14.28 -21.43 1.94
CA GLY A 144 13.59 -21.76 0.68
C GLY A 144 12.40 -20.85 0.41
N HIS A 145 11.61 -20.54 1.42
CA HIS A 145 10.47 -19.61 1.29
C HIS A 145 10.93 -18.18 1.02
N LEU A 146 11.86 -17.66 1.85
CA LEU A 146 12.35 -16.28 1.72
C LEU A 146 13.09 -16.05 0.39
N ALA A 147 13.78 -17.05 -0.15
CA ALA A 147 14.40 -16.96 -1.48
C ALA A 147 13.36 -16.89 -2.62
N ARG A 148 12.18 -17.47 -2.42
CA ARG A 148 11.12 -17.52 -3.42
C ARG A 148 10.28 -16.25 -3.44
N VAL A 149 10.04 -15.64 -2.30
CA VAL A 149 9.11 -14.51 -2.16
C VAL A 149 9.84 -13.18 -2.25
N ASP A 150 9.61 -12.46 -3.35
CA ASP A 150 10.16 -11.12 -3.59
C ASP A 150 9.15 -10.03 -3.15
N HIS A 151 9.23 -9.61 -1.89
CA HIS A 151 8.39 -8.53 -1.36
C HIS A 151 8.68 -7.16 -1.98
N PHE A 152 9.82 -6.97 -2.62
CA PHE A 152 10.13 -5.75 -3.36
C PHE A 152 9.37 -5.65 -4.68
N ALA A 153 9.00 -6.79 -5.29
CA ALA A 153 8.30 -6.82 -6.58
C ALA A 153 6.83 -6.38 -6.53
N PHE A 154 6.26 -6.17 -5.34
CA PHE A 154 4.87 -5.74 -5.20
C PHE A 154 4.71 -4.26 -5.56
N VAL A 155 3.93 -3.97 -6.61
CA VAL A 155 3.77 -2.62 -7.20
C VAL A 155 2.33 -2.10 -7.21
N ARG A 156 1.38 -2.85 -6.63
CA ARG A 156 -0.02 -2.41 -6.48
C ARG A 156 -0.14 -1.37 -5.35
N PRO A 157 -1.18 -0.51 -5.34
CA PRO A 157 -1.47 0.35 -4.20
C PRO A 157 -1.60 -0.47 -2.91
N LEU A 158 -0.97 0.00 -1.85
CA LEU A 158 -0.90 -0.71 -0.58
C LEU A 158 -2.16 -0.44 0.24
N ASN A 159 -2.88 -1.49 0.61
CA ASN A 159 -4.08 -1.42 1.45
C ASN A 159 -3.83 -1.89 2.89
N ASN A 160 -2.59 -2.31 3.21
CA ASN A 160 -2.22 -2.83 4.52
C ASN A 160 -1.18 -1.95 5.21
N LYS A 161 -1.38 -1.74 6.52
CA LYS A 161 -0.46 -1.00 7.39
C LYS A 161 0.96 -1.53 7.37
N ALA A 162 1.12 -2.85 7.35
CA ALA A 162 2.42 -3.53 7.44
C ALA A 162 3.29 -3.43 6.16
N ALA A 163 2.70 -3.08 5.02
CA ALA A 163 3.41 -2.91 3.75
C ALA A 163 3.64 -1.44 3.37
N PHE A 164 3.09 -0.49 4.15
CA PHE A 164 3.20 0.95 3.94
C PHE A 164 4.34 1.50 4.80
N PHE A 165 5.29 2.19 4.19
CA PHE A 165 6.48 2.72 4.84
C PHE A 165 6.52 4.23 4.80
N GLY A 166 6.97 4.83 5.90
CA GLY A 166 7.16 6.26 6.05
C GLY A 166 5.85 7.06 6.01
N ARG A 167 5.97 8.33 5.60
CA ARG A 167 4.83 9.23 5.38
C ARG A 167 4.00 9.56 6.62
N SER A 168 4.52 9.33 7.83
CA SER A 168 3.77 9.57 9.06
C SER A 168 3.39 11.04 9.21
N GLN A 169 4.29 11.96 8.82
CA GLN A 169 4.03 13.40 8.85
C GLN A 169 2.99 13.80 7.80
N ASP A 170 3.08 13.27 6.57
CA ASP A 170 2.10 13.51 5.50
C ASP A 170 0.70 13.07 5.93
N ILE A 171 0.59 11.85 6.50
CA ILE A 171 -0.68 11.31 7.01
C ILE A 171 -1.26 12.21 8.09
N GLN A 172 -0.46 12.60 9.08
CA GLN A 172 -0.92 13.43 10.19
C GLN A 172 -1.37 14.80 9.71
N ARG A 173 -0.61 15.46 8.83
CA ARG A 173 -0.92 16.75 8.25
C ARG A 173 -2.23 16.71 7.47
N ILE A 174 -2.36 15.77 6.53
CA ILE A 174 -3.55 15.65 5.69
C ILE A 174 -4.78 15.32 6.55
N LYS A 175 -4.66 14.40 7.50
CA LYS A 175 -5.76 14.08 8.42
C LYS A 175 -6.19 15.29 9.26
N ALA A 176 -5.26 16.09 9.73
CA ALA A 176 -5.57 17.31 10.48
C ALA A 176 -6.38 18.30 9.63
N LEU A 177 -6.00 18.53 8.37
CA LEU A 177 -6.73 19.39 7.44
C LEU A 177 -8.15 18.85 7.17
N LEU A 178 -8.28 17.57 6.84
CA LEU A 178 -9.58 16.91 6.58
C LEU A 178 -10.51 16.98 7.81
N THR A 179 -9.98 16.77 9.02
CA THR A 179 -10.79 16.85 10.25
C THR A 179 -11.21 18.28 10.59
N GLN A 180 -10.52 19.29 10.05
CA GLN A 180 -10.89 20.71 10.14
C GLN A 180 -11.89 21.12 9.04
N GLY A 181 -12.30 20.18 8.18
CA GLY A 181 -13.24 20.47 7.09
C GLY A 181 -12.59 21.00 5.81
N GLN A 182 -11.25 20.97 5.72
CA GLN A 182 -10.53 21.43 4.53
C GLN A 182 -10.43 20.30 3.50
N HIS A 183 -10.56 20.65 2.22
CA HIS A 183 -10.34 19.72 1.11
C HIS A 183 -8.86 19.65 0.79
N VAL A 184 -8.35 18.45 0.44
CA VAL A 184 -6.92 18.24 0.19
C VAL A 184 -6.70 17.54 -1.15
N GLY A 185 -5.76 18.06 -1.94
CA GLY A 185 -5.26 17.43 -3.16
C GLY A 185 -3.84 16.92 -2.99
N VAL A 186 -3.62 15.63 -3.20
CA VAL A 186 -2.30 14.99 -3.14
C VAL A 186 -1.75 14.85 -4.56
N PHE A 187 -0.71 15.60 -4.88
CA PHE A 187 -0.10 15.63 -6.20
C PHE A 187 1.33 15.08 -6.15
N GLY A 188 1.80 14.52 -7.26
CA GLY A 188 3.14 13.96 -7.35
C GLY A 188 3.30 13.06 -8.57
N LEU A 189 4.54 12.70 -8.91
CA LEU A 189 4.82 11.88 -10.09
C LEU A 189 4.17 10.48 -10.01
N LYS A 190 4.00 9.84 -11.15
CA LYS A 190 3.47 8.47 -11.20
C LYS A 190 4.34 7.53 -10.34
N LYS A 191 3.69 6.65 -9.58
CA LYS A 191 4.36 5.68 -8.69
C LYS A 191 5.13 6.28 -7.50
N ALA A 192 4.94 7.55 -7.17
CA ALA A 192 5.45 8.16 -5.93
C ALA A 192 4.75 7.65 -4.66
N GLY A 193 3.59 6.97 -4.81
CA GLY A 193 2.86 6.37 -3.69
C GLY A 193 1.56 7.09 -3.31
N LYS A 194 1.06 8.01 -4.14
CA LYS A 194 -0.17 8.80 -3.90
C LYS A 194 -1.38 7.94 -3.49
N SER A 195 -1.78 7.00 -4.36
CA SER A 195 -2.92 6.11 -4.09
C SER A 195 -2.74 5.28 -2.81
N SER A 196 -1.50 4.87 -2.49
CA SER A 196 -1.20 4.17 -1.24
C SER A 196 -1.38 5.08 -0.02
N LEU A 197 -0.95 6.36 -0.11
CA LEU A 197 -1.13 7.36 0.93
C LEU A 197 -2.61 7.66 1.16
N VAL A 198 -3.36 7.90 0.09
CA VAL A 198 -4.80 8.16 0.13
C VAL A 198 -5.57 6.98 0.73
N ASN A 199 -5.26 5.75 0.30
CA ASN A 199 -5.87 4.54 0.88
C ASN A 199 -5.54 4.38 2.37
N ARG A 200 -4.32 4.72 2.77
CA ARG A 200 -3.90 4.68 4.17
C ARG A 200 -4.68 5.67 5.03
N ILE A 201 -4.82 6.91 4.57
CA ILE A 201 -5.60 7.95 5.24
C ILE A 201 -7.08 7.52 5.33
N ALA A 202 -7.65 7.04 4.23
CA ALA A 202 -9.02 6.55 4.18
C ALA A 202 -9.27 5.41 5.18
N LEU A 203 -8.32 4.48 5.30
CA LEU A 203 -8.40 3.37 6.27
C LEU A 203 -8.37 3.89 7.72
N GLU A 204 -7.46 4.81 8.04
CA GLU A 204 -7.35 5.36 9.40
C GLU A 204 -8.57 6.21 9.80
N LEU A 205 -9.12 6.99 8.85
CA LEU A 205 -10.35 7.75 9.10
C LEU A 205 -11.56 6.82 9.25
N ARG A 206 -11.64 5.72 8.48
CA ARG A 206 -12.68 4.70 8.66
C ARG A 206 -12.60 4.04 10.03
N GLU A 207 -11.40 3.70 10.52
CA GLU A 207 -11.19 3.20 11.88
C GLU A 207 -11.58 4.22 12.95
N ALA A 208 -11.51 5.51 12.64
CA ALA A 208 -11.97 6.61 13.49
C ALA A 208 -13.47 6.93 13.33
N GLY A 209 -14.25 6.09 12.64
CA GLY A 209 -15.71 6.24 12.53
C GLY A 209 -16.19 7.12 11.37
N TRP A 210 -15.32 7.46 10.40
CA TRP A 210 -15.69 8.21 9.21
C TRP A 210 -16.32 7.29 8.15
N SER A 211 -17.30 7.82 7.42
CA SER A 211 -17.81 7.21 6.18
C SER A 211 -16.90 7.56 5.01
N ILE A 212 -16.47 6.57 4.23
CA ILE A 212 -15.50 6.73 3.15
C ILE A 212 -16.13 6.34 1.82
N ILE A 213 -16.28 7.32 0.93
CA ILE A 213 -16.80 7.19 -0.44
C ILE A 213 -15.60 7.28 -1.37
N GLN A 214 -15.25 6.21 -2.09
CA GLN A 214 -14.02 6.14 -2.88
C GLN A 214 -14.32 5.87 -4.35
N ILE A 215 -13.72 6.67 -5.24
CA ILE A 215 -13.82 6.60 -6.70
C ILE A 215 -12.41 6.65 -7.29
N ASP A 216 -12.13 5.77 -8.25
CA ASP A 216 -10.90 5.73 -9.04
C ASP A 216 -11.26 6.00 -10.50
N LEU A 217 -10.94 7.20 -11.00
CA LEU A 217 -11.32 7.64 -12.35
C LEU A 217 -10.61 6.84 -13.44
N GLN A 218 -9.41 6.31 -13.18
CA GLN A 218 -8.71 5.46 -14.14
C GLN A 218 -9.46 4.14 -14.37
N ARG A 219 -10.07 3.60 -13.34
CA ARG A 219 -10.80 2.33 -13.39
C ARG A 219 -12.25 2.50 -13.82
N GLU A 220 -12.88 3.57 -13.35
CA GLU A 220 -14.33 3.75 -13.44
C GLU A 220 -14.74 4.72 -14.56
N GLY A 221 -13.76 5.43 -15.17
CA GLY A 221 -13.96 6.37 -16.28
C GLY A 221 -14.34 7.79 -15.81
N THR A 222 -14.28 8.73 -16.76
CA THR A 222 -14.37 10.18 -16.51
C THR A 222 -15.69 10.82 -16.97
N ALA A 223 -16.65 10.04 -17.48
CA ALA A 223 -17.91 10.59 -17.98
C ALA A 223 -18.78 11.18 -16.85
N ALA A 224 -19.37 12.36 -17.08
CA ALA A 224 -20.15 13.12 -16.09
C ALA A 224 -21.30 12.30 -15.48
N ASP A 225 -22.09 11.61 -16.30
CA ASP A 225 -23.23 10.82 -15.82
C ASP A 225 -22.78 9.59 -15.03
N ASN A 226 -21.63 9.00 -15.43
CA ASN A 226 -21.03 7.92 -14.66
C ASN A 226 -20.54 8.40 -13.29
N LEU A 227 -19.86 9.56 -13.22
CA LEU A 227 -19.41 10.14 -11.96
C LEU A 227 -20.59 10.47 -11.03
N ARG A 228 -21.68 11.05 -11.55
CA ARG A 228 -22.91 11.30 -10.79
C ARG A 228 -23.48 10.01 -10.21
N ARG A 229 -23.61 8.99 -11.06
CA ARG A 229 -24.13 7.67 -10.64
C ARG A 229 -23.22 7.02 -9.58
N LEU A 230 -21.91 7.06 -9.77
CA LEU A 230 -20.93 6.45 -8.83
C LEU A 230 -20.95 7.16 -7.48
N LEU A 231 -20.96 8.50 -7.45
CA LEU A 231 -21.04 9.27 -6.22
C LEU A 231 -22.31 8.90 -5.43
N LEU A 232 -23.48 8.87 -6.09
CA LEU A 232 -24.72 8.49 -5.45
C LEU A 232 -24.69 7.04 -4.96
N GLN A 233 -24.30 6.08 -5.81
CA GLN A 233 -24.27 4.67 -5.49
C GLN A 233 -23.31 4.38 -4.32
N ARG A 234 -22.08 4.88 -4.38
CA ARG A 234 -21.08 4.64 -3.32
C ARG A 234 -21.49 5.26 -1.99
N THR A 235 -22.15 6.41 -2.03
CA THR A 235 -22.68 7.05 -0.82
C THR A 235 -23.78 6.18 -0.18
N LEU A 236 -24.70 5.64 -0.97
CA LEU A 236 -25.74 4.74 -0.48
C LEU A 236 -25.17 3.41 0.02
N ASP A 237 -24.24 2.80 -0.72
CA ASP A 237 -23.59 1.53 -0.33
C ASP A 237 -22.82 1.67 1.01
N GLU A 238 -22.15 2.80 1.23
CA GLU A 238 -21.44 3.06 2.48
C GLU A 238 -22.40 3.32 3.65
N ALA A 239 -23.54 3.96 3.40
CA ALA A 239 -24.60 4.13 4.41
C ALA A 239 -25.18 2.77 4.85
N ASP A 240 -25.41 1.85 3.91
CA ASP A 240 -25.90 0.49 4.21
C ASP A 240 -24.85 -0.33 4.98
N ARG A 241 -23.56 -0.19 4.62
CA ARG A 241 -22.44 -0.82 5.36
C ARG A 241 -22.40 -0.36 6.82
N ALA A 242 -22.61 0.95 7.05
CA ALA A 242 -22.57 1.54 8.40
C ALA A 242 -23.76 1.16 9.27
N ARG A 243 -24.90 0.79 8.68
CA ARG A 243 -26.15 0.50 9.42
C ARG A 243 -26.23 -0.89 10.03
N PHE A 244 -25.40 -1.84 9.66
CA PHE A 244 -25.39 -3.22 10.18
C PHE A 244 -26.78 -3.90 10.22
N VAL A 245 -27.71 -3.57 9.35
CA VAL A 245 -29.09 -4.09 9.40
C VAL A 245 -29.40 -4.90 8.16
N GLY A 246 -29.78 -6.12 8.37
CA GLY A 246 -30.06 -7.25 7.50
C GLY A 246 -31.05 -7.11 6.34
N SER A 247 -31.13 -6.00 5.66
CA SER A 247 -31.81 -5.92 4.36
C SER A 247 -30.92 -5.21 3.35
N ARG A 248 -30.15 -6.00 2.60
CA ARG A 248 -29.46 -5.53 1.40
C ARG A 248 -30.50 -5.17 0.34
N ILE A 249 -30.87 -3.91 0.23
CA ILE A 249 -31.35 -3.38 -1.03
C ILE A 249 -30.10 -3.33 -1.92
N ALA A 250 -30.07 -4.10 -3.00
CA ALA A 250 -28.93 -4.08 -3.92
C ALA A 250 -28.69 -2.63 -4.38
N GLY A 251 -27.43 -2.15 -4.38
CA GLY A 251 -27.08 -0.74 -4.59
C GLY A 251 -27.74 -0.07 -5.80
N SER A 252 -27.97 -0.81 -6.92
CA SER A 252 -28.73 -0.30 -8.08
C SER A 252 -30.20 0.03 -7.76
N GLN A 253 -30.87 -0.80 -6.98
CA GLN A 253 -32.29 -0.56 -6.60
C GLN A 253 -32.43 0.64 -5.66
N ALA A 254 -31.45 0.88 -4.80
CA ALA A 254 -31.44 2.05 -3.94
C ALA A 254 -31.24 3.35 -4.75
N VAL A 255 -30.36 3.33 -5.76
CA VAL A 255 -30.17 4.45 -6.70
C VAL A 255 -31.46 4.74 -7.46
N ASP A 256 -32.11 3.73 -8.02
CA ASP A 256 -33.39 3.87 -8.76
C ASP A 256 -34.49 4.47 -7.88
N ALA A 257 -34.64 3.99 -6.65
CA ALA A 257 -35.64 4.49 -5.71
C ALA A 257 -35.41 5.99 -5.35
N VAL A 258 -34.15 6.39 -5.13
CA VAL A 258 -33.80 7.77 -4.84
C VAL A 258 -34.04 8.65 -6.07
N SER A 259 -33.65 8.17 -7.26
CA SER A 259 -33.82 8.90 -8.53
C SER A 259 -35.29 9.10 -8.92
N GLN A 260 -36.17 8.14 -8.60
CA GLN A 260 -37.62 8.28 -8.80
C GLN A 260 -38.25 9.29 -7.83
N SER A 261 -37.70 9.45 -6.63
CA SER A 261 -38.25 10.34 -5.61
C SER A 261 -37.75 11.78 -5.70
N ARG A 262 -36.66 12.06 -6.42
CA ARG A 262 -35.98 13.37 -6.53
C ARG A 262 -35.48 13.58 -7.95
N SER A 263 -35.86 14.73 -8.54
CA SER A 263 -35.54 15.02 -9.94
C SER A 263 -34.11 15.55 -10.15
N ALA A 264 -33.59 16.32 -9.20
CA ALA A 264 -32.24 16.90 -9.32
C ALA A 264 -31.18 15.96 -8.68
N TRP A 265 -30.08 15.73 -9.39
CA TRP A 265 -28.98 14.91 -8.88
C TRP A 265 -28.40 15.46 -7.56
N VAL A 266 -28.32 16.78 -7.42
CA VAL A 266 -27.84 17.43 -6.19
C VAL A 266 -28.71 17.03 -5.00
N ASP A 267 -30.06 17.04 -5.15
CA ASP A 267 -30.99 16.64 -4.10
C ASP A 267 -30.91 15.14 -3.77
N GLN A 268 -30.60 14.31 -4.79
CA GLN A 268 -30.38 12.88 -4.61
C GLN A 268 -29.13 12.60 -3.76
N LEU A 269 -28.01 13.27 -4.10
CA LEU A 269 -26.75 13.13 -3.35
C LEU A 269 -26.88 13.73 -1.95
N ASP A 270 -27.56 14.86 -1.82
CA ASP A 270 -27.84 15.52 -0.55
C ASP A 270 -28.59 14.57 0.43
N TYR A 271 -29.62 13.92 -0.07
CA TYR A 271 -30.34 12.90 0.71
C TYR A 271 -29.45 11.72 1.11
N ALA A 272 -28.65 11.21 0.18
CA ALA A 272 -27.73 10.09 0.46
C ALA A 272 -26.70 10.48 1.53
N LEU A 273 -26.13 11.69 1.45
CA LEU A 273 -25.20 12.21 2.46
C LEU A 273 -25.86 12.38 3.84
N ALA A 274 -27.13 12.75 3.90
CA ALA A 274 -27.85 12.87 5.18
C ALA A 274 -28.03 11.54 5.92
N LEU A 275 -27.86 10.41 5.24
CA LEU A 275 -27.87 9.09 5.88
C LEU A 275 -26.64 8.83 6.77
N HIS A 276 -25.54 9.59 6.57
CA HIS A 276 -24.29 9.48 7.31
C HIS A 276 -24.22 10.37 8.58
N ARG A 277 -25.33 10.88 9.06
CA ARG A 277 -25.40 11.79 10.23
C ARG A 277 -24.73 11.29 11.50
N ASN A 278 -24.61 9.97 11.67
CA ASN A 278 -23.99 9.32 12.83
C ASN A 278 -22.49 9.06 12.65
N ALA A 279 -21.92 9.27 11.46
CA ALA A 279 -20.49 9.16 11.25
C ALA A 279 -19.74 10.32 11.89
N GLU A 280 -18.46 10.16 12.22
CA GLU A 280 -17.59 11.27 12.69
C GLU A 280 -17.36 12.31 11.61
N GLY A 281 -17.33 11.90 10.35
CA GLY A 281 -17.23 12.72 9.16
C GLY A 281 -17.56 11.92 7.91
N VAL A 282 -17.63 12.60 6.76
CA VAL A 282 -17.80 11.98 5.44
C VAL A 282 -16.62 12.41 4.56
N LEU A 283 -15.85 11.43 4.08
CA LEU A 283 -14.73 11.64 3.18
C LEU A 283 -15.10 11.13 1.79
N ILE A 284 -15.01 12.00 0.79
CA ILE A 284 -15.07 11.63 -0.63
C ILE A 284 -13.65 11.58 -1.15
N VAL A 285 -13.24 10.42 -1.64
CA VAL A 285 -11.91 10.17 -2.23
C VAL A 285 -12.08 10.05 -3.73
N ILE A 286 -11.34 10.87 -4.51
CA ILE A 286 -11.27 10.75 -5.97
C ILE A 286 -9.81 10.63 -6.39
N ASP A 287 -9.43 9.44 -6.87
CA ASP A 287 -8.07 9.16 -7.36
C ASP A 287 -7.98 9.41 -8.86
N GLU A 288 -6.76 9.76 -9.35
CA GLU A 288 -6.45 10.12 -10.74
C GLU A 288 -7.30 11.28 -11.26
N ILE A 289 -7.47 12.32 -10.43
CA ILE A 289 -8.34 13.47 -10.68
C ILE A 289 -7.92 14.29 -11.93
N ASP A 290 -6.65 14.28 -12.25
CA ASP A 290 -6.06 14.96 -13.41
C ASP A 290 -6.51 14.37 -14.77
N LEU A 291 -7.12 13.18 -14.78
CA LEU A 291 -7.79 12.65 -15.98
C LEU A 291 -8.97 13.51 -16.43
N LEU A 292 -9.47 14.40 -15.58
CA LEU A 292 -10.52 15.36 -15.94
C LEU A 292 -9.99 16.57 -16.70
N LEU A 293 -8.66 16.81 -16.70
CA LEU A 293 -8.07 17.88 -17.49
C LEU A 293 -8.12 17.55 -19.00
N PRO A 294 -8.50 18.52 -19.84
CA PRO A 294 -8.47 18.34 -21.29
C PRO A 294 -7.12 17.87 -21.80
N GLY A 295 -7.11 16.90 -22.72
CA GLY A 295 -5.89 16.32 -23.28
C GLY A 295 -5.13 15.33 -22.40
N ARG A 296 -5.58 15.02 -21.19
CA ARG A 296 -4.93 14.07 -20.26
C ARG A 296 -5.45 12.63 -20.37
N THR A 297 -6.56 12.39 -21.04
CA THR A 297 -7.08 11.03 -21.24
C THR A 297 -6.61 10.44 -22.58
N PHE A 298 -6.38 9.12 -22.60
CA PHE A 298 -6.09 8.38 -23.83
C PHE A 298 -7.34 7.85 -24.54
N GLU A 299 -8.54 8.13 -24.01
CA GLU A 299 -9.79 7.75 -24.64
C GLU A 299 -10.03 8.67 -25.84
N ALA A 300 -9.89 8.14 -27.05
CA ALA A 300 -10.01 8.88 -28.30
C ALA A 300 -11.41 9.50 -28.54
N ALA A 301 -12.39 9.13 -27.73
CA ALA A 301 -13.77 9.61 -27.81
C ALA A 301 -14.09 10.72 -26.78
N THR A 302 -13.17 11.07 -25.87
CA THR A 302 -13.45 12.07 -24.83
C THR A 302 -13.16 13.47 -25.40
N THR A 303 -14.22 14.20 -25.70
CA THR A 303 -14.11 15.60 -26.12
C THR A 303 -13.85 16.52 -24.92
N SER A 304 -13.20 17.67 -25.15
CA SER A 304 -13.07 18.71 -24.12
C SER A 304 -14.40 19.08 -23.49
N GLU A 305 -15.49 19.09 -24.26
CA GLU A 305 -16.82 19.35 -23.75
C GLU A 305 -17.32 18.33 -22.75
N ALA A 306 -17.04 17.02 -22.98
CA ALA A 306 -17.38 15.96 -22.04
C ALA A 306 -16.58 16.07 -20.74
N GLN A 307 -15.32 16.47 -20.81
CA GLN A 307 -14.48 16.72 -19.62
C GLN A 307 -14.98 17.94 -18.83
N LEU A 308 -15.30 19.02 -19.51
CA LEU A 308 -15.92 20.21 -18.89
C LEU A 308 -17.24 19.87 -18.20
N ALA A 309 -18.08 19.01 -18.81
CA ALA A 309 -19.30 18.52 -18.16
C ALA A 309 -19.02 17.79 -16.84
N THR A 310 -17.94 17.02 -16.77
CA THR A 310 -17.52 16.32 -15.55
C THR A 310 -16.97 17.28 -14.49
N ILE A 311 -16.23 18.32 -14.90
CA ILE A 311 -15.84 19.42 -14.00
C ILE A 311 -17.08 20.10 -13.41
N GLY A 312 -18.16 20.25 -14.19
CA GLY A 312 -19.45 20.73 -13.70
C GLY A 312 -20.09 19.86 -12.60
N VAL A 313 -19.85 18.55 -12.61
CA VAL A 313 -20.28 17.66 -11.49
C VAL A 313 -19.52 17.98 -10.22
N LEU A 314 -18.20 18.21 -10.30
CA LEU A 314 -17.39 18.62 -9.15
C LEU A 314 -17.76 20.00 -8.64
N GLN A 315 -18.12 20.92 -9.53
CA GLN A 315 -18.67 22.23 -9.14
C GLN A 315 -19.98 22.08 -8.35
N GLN A 316 -20.89 21.20 -8.78
CA GLN A 316 -22.11 20.88 -8.02
C GLN A 316 -21.78 20.25 -6.65
N LEU A 317 -20.78 19.37 -6.60
CA LEU A 317 -20.30 18.79 -5.35
C LEU A 317 -19.72 19.87 -4.41
N ARG A 318 -18.93 20.82 -4.94
CA ARG A 318 -18.43 21.98 -4.18
C ARG A 318 -19.59 22.78 -3.58
N GLY A 319 -20.64 23.09 -4.35
CA GLY A 319 -21.83 23.76 -3.83
C GLY A 319 -22.46 23.01 -2.65
N LEU A 320 -22.51 21.66 -2.70
CA LEU A 320 -22.98 20.85 -1.59
C LEU A 320 -22.05 20.92 -0.35
N THR A 321 -20.74 21.04 -0.53
CA THR A 321 -19.80 21.18 0.60
C THR A 321 -19.90 22.56 1.24
N ASP A 322 -20.07 23.62 0.45
CA ASP A 322 -20.17 25.00 0.92
C ASP A 322 -21.52 25.27 1.64
N ASP A 323 -22.65 24.77 1.12
CA ASP A 323 -23.99 24.94 1.71
C ASP A 323 -24.12 24.22 3.06
N LEU A 324 -23.38 23.15 3.28
CA LEU A 324 -23.42 22.36 4.51
C LEU A 324 -22.78 23.02 5.71
N HIS A 325 -21.90 23.98 5.52
CA HIS A 325 -21.45 24.87 6.60
C HIS A 325 -22.62 25.64 7.24
N ASN A 326 -23.70 25.83 6.51
CA ASN A 326 -24.91 26.52 6.97
C ASN A 326 -26.01 25.57 7.48
N ASN A 327 -25.93 24.26 7.21
CA ASN A 327 -26.97 23.30 7.60
C ASN A 327 -26.49 22.37 8.72
N ARG A 328 -26.82 22.70 9.99
CA ARG A 328 -26.44 21.94 11.20
C ARG A 328 -27.02 20.50 11.27
N ALA A 329 -27.88 20.10 10.35
CA ALA A 329 -28.56 18.80 10.40
C ALA A 329 -27.72 17.63 9.88
N ARG A 330 -26.60 17.89 9.20
CA ARG A 330 -25.71 16.86 8.65
C ARG A 330 -24.26 17.34 8.61
N LYS A 331 -23.31 16.39 8.49
CA LYS A 331 -21.88 16.70 8.36
C LYS A 331 -21.55 17.04 6.90
N SER A 332 -20.76 18.10 6.68
CA SER A 332 -20.22 18.45 5.37
C SER A 332 -19.24 17.38 4.91
N PRO A 333 -19.36 16.84 3.68
CA PRO A 333 -18.34 15.97 3.15
C PRO A 333 -17.08 16.77 2.85
N VAL A 334 -15.92 16.17 3.14
CA VAL A 334 -14.62 16.71 2.72
C VAL A 334 -14.06 15.90 1.56
N LEU A 335 -13.28 16.55 0.69
CA LEU A 335 -12.71 15.97 -0.49
C LEU A 335 -11.21 15.66 -0.26
N LEU A 336 -10.79 14.43 -0.57
CA LEU A 336 -9.39 14.06 -0.72
C LEU A 336 -9.18 13.57 -2.14
N THR A 337 -8.40 14.30 -2.93
CA THR A 337 -8.09 13.92 -4.29
C THR A 337 -6.64 13.51 -4.46
N ALA A 338 -6.34 12.72 -5.48
CA ALA A 338 -4.98 12.44 -5.89
C ALA A 338 -4.85 12.52 -7.41
N GLY A 339 -3.71 13.02 -7.87
CA GLY A 339 -3.40 13.15 -9.28
C GLY A 339 -1.92 13.42 -9.51
N THR A 340 -1.52 13.43 -10.76
CA THR A 340 -0.15 13.82 -11.13
C THR A 340 -0.05 15.33 -11.33
N ASP A 341 -1.11 15.95 -11.84
CA ASP A 341 -1.16 17.36 -12.21
C ASP A 341 -2.14 18.12 -11.30
N ALA A 342 -1.70 19.22 -10.72
CA ALA A 342 -2.49 20.07 -9.83
C ALA A 342 -3.33 21.13 -10.57
N ASP A 343 -3.17 21.30 -11.88
CA ASP A 343 -3.76 22.39 -12.66
C ASP A 343 -5.29 22.43 -12.59
N LEU A 344 -5.94 21.28 -12.36
CA LEU A 344 -7.41 21.26 -12.16
C LEU A 344 -7.85 22.19 -11.03
N PHE A 345 -7.04 22.39 -10.01
CA PHE A 345 -7.34 23.25 -8.86
C PHE A 345 -6.42 24.48 -8.77
N GLY A 346 -5.28 24.45 -9.44
CA GLY A 346 -4.27 25.51 -9.42
C GLY A 346 -4.52 26.59 -10.46
N SER A 347 -5.06 26.20 -11.62
CA SER A 347 -5.31 27.15 -12.71
C SER A 347 -6.65 27.88 -12.53
N SER A 348 -6.64 29.21 -12.65
CA SER A 348 -7.86 30.03 -12.61
C SER A 348 -8.73 29.90 -13.87
N PHE A 349 -8.19 29.34 -14.95
CA PHE A 349 -8.89 29.10 -16.21
C PHE A 349 -8.63 27.70 -16.73
N ILE A 350 -9.63 27.08 -17.35
CA ILE A 350 -9.53 25.82 -18.11
C ILE A 350 -10.15 26.10 -19.49
N GLU A 351 -9.39 25.90 -20.58
CA GLU A 351 -9.81 26.21 -21.95
C GLU A 351 -10.51 27.61 -22.07
N GLU A 352 -9.81 28.63 -21.60
CA GLU A 352 -10.29 30.04 -21.63
C GLU A 352 -11.56 30.30 -20.80
N ARG A 353 -12.09 29.32 -20.05
CA ARG A 353 -13.26 29.48 -19.17
C ARG A 353 -12.80 29.61 -17.71
N PRO A 354 -13.46 30.45 -16.89
CA PRO A 354 -13.19 30.50 -15.45
C PRO A 354 -13.35 29.13 -14.83
N ASN A 355 -12.34 28.71 -14.08
CA ASN A 355 -12.34 27.39 -13.43
C ASN A 355 -13.14 27.40 -12.11
N PRO A 356 -14.28 26.70 -12.02
CA PRO A 356 -15.10 26.68 -10.81
C PRO A 356 -14.45 25.94 -9.64
N LEU A 357 -13.38 25.17 -9.88
CA LEU A 357 -12.68 24.39 -8.87
C LEU A 357 -11.40 25.08 -8.39
N TRP A 358 -11.06 26.23 -8.96
CA TRP A 358 -9.87 26.97 -8.57
C TRP A 358 -9.82 27.21 -7.06
N ALA A 359 -8.65 26.91 -6.46
CA ALA A 359 -8.38 27.02 -5.03
C ALA A 359 -9.36 26.23 -4.11
N MET A 360 -9.99 25.17 -4.64
CA MET A 360 -10.93 24.34 -3.85
C MET A 360 -10.20 23.44 -2.84
N VAL A 361 -8.96 23.05 -3.11
CA VAL A 361 -8.19 22.11 -2.27
C VAL A 361 -6.87 22.72 -1.80
N ASP A 362 -6.44 22.32 -0.62
CA ASP A 362 -5.08 22.56 -0.16
C ASP A 362 -4.12 21.58 -0.85
N PHE A 363 -3.03 22.06 -1.41
CA PHE A 363 -2.07 21.25 -2.14
C PHE A 363 -1.09 20.57 -1.21
N HIS A 364 -0.92 19.27 -1.42
CA HIS A 364 0.09 18.46 -0.79
C HIS A 364 0.92 17.75 -1.86
N TYR A 365 2.14 18.21 -2.09
CA TYR A 365 3.05 17.59 -3.04
C TYR A 365 3.78 16.41 -2.40
N LEU A 366 3.64 15.23 -3.02
CA LEU A 366 4.22 13.98 -2.52
C LEU A 366 5.56 13.71 -3.21
N GLY A 367 6.64 14.10 -2.57
CA GLY A 367 8.00 13.80 -3.00
C GLY A 367 8.42 12.34 -2.71
N PRO A 368 9.70 11.98 -2.93
CA PRO A 368 10.28 10.70 -2.54
C PRO A 368 10.31 10.48 -1.02
N LEU A 369 10.60 9.27 -0.57
CA LEU A 369 10.88 8.95 0.83
C LEU A 369 12.20 9.61 1.27
N ASP A 370 12.30 9.96 2.55
CA ASP A 370 13.58 10.37 3.12
C ASP A 370 14.51 9.17 3.37
N LEU A 371 15.73 9.43 3.86
CA LEU A 371 16.73 8.39 4.10
C LEU A 371 16.28 7.40 5.17
N ALA A 372 15.63 7.87 6.24
CA ALA A 372 15.18 7.03 7.34
C ALA A 372 14.02 6.12 6.90
N GLU A 373 13.05 6.69 6.19
CA GLU A 373 11.91 5.98 5.60
C GLU A 373 12.37 4.96 4.54
N THR A 374 13.35 5.33 3.70
CA THR A 374 13.97 4.43 2.73
C THR A 374 14.68 3.28 3.41
N SER A 375 15.45 3.57 4.49
CA SER A 375 16.13 2.56 5.29
C SER A 375 15.16 1.57 5.91
N ASP A 376 14.07 2.06 6.52
CA ASP A 376 13.03 1.22 7.11
C ASP A 376 12.38 0.32 6.07
N MET A 377 11.98 0.87 4.92
CA MET A 377 11.41 0.10 3.80
C MET A 377 12.37 -0.98 3.31
N VAL A 378 13.62 -0.63 3.04
CA VAL A 378 14.61 -1.55 2.46
C VAL A 378 14.96 -2.67 3.45
N ARG A 379 15.17 -2.35 4.72
CA ARG A 379 15.49 -3.35 5.75
C ARG A 379 14.32 -4.28 6.03
N THR A 380 13.11 -3.74 6.16
CA THR A 380 11.92 -4.55 6.46
C THR A 380 11.57 -5.48 5.29
N LEU A 381 11.49 -4.95 4.06
CA LEU A 381 11.23 -5.80 2.89
C LEU A 381 12.40 -6.75 2.59
N GLY A 382 13.64 -6.33 2.87
CA GLY A 382 14.82 -7.18 2.78
C GLY A 382 14.71 -8.39 3.67
N ARG A 383 14.46 -8.20 4.96
CA ARG A 383 14.28 -9.30 5.93
C ARG A 383 13.19 -10.28 5.45
N ARG A 384 12.07 -9.78 4.98
CA ARG A 384 10.97 -10.59 4.43
C ARG A 384 11.32 -11.35 3.15
N SER A 385 12.33 -10.88 2.42
CA SER A 385 12.84 -11.49 1.17
C SER A 385 14.17 -12.20 1.36
N GLY A 386 14.60 -12.46 2.60
CA GLY A 386 15.88 -13.11 2.89
C GLY A 386 17.12 -12.30 2.54
N LEU A 387 17.01 -10.97 2.46
CA LEU A 387 18.12 -10.04 2.23
C LEU A 387 18.42 -9.21 3.48
N ASN A 388 19.68 -9.20 3.91
CA ASN A 388 20.14 -8.41 5.05
C ASN A 388 20.85 -7.13 4.57
N PHE A 389 20.28 -5.98 4.88
CA PHE A 389 20.84 -4.65 4.65
C PHE A 389 21.41 -4.09 5.96
N THR A 390 22.44 -4.74 6.50
CA THR A 390 23.03 -4.36 7.80
C THR A 390 23.95 -3.16 7.70
N GLU A 391 24.68 -3.02 6.60
CA GLU A 391 25.64 -1.94 6.41
C GLU A 391 24.93 -0.64 6.00
N GLY A 392 25.15 0.44 6.75
CA GLY A 392 24.62 1.77 6.43
C GLY A 392 25.06 2.28 5.06
N SER A 393 26.29 1.94 4.65
CA SER A 393 26.85 2.31 3.33
C SER A 393 26.00 1.80 2.15
N VAL A 394 25.39 0.62 2.28
CA VAL A 394 24.49 0.06 1.25
C VAL A 394 23.20 0.88 1.13
N ILE A 395 22.63 1.26 2.27
CA ILE A 395 21.42 2.10 2.32
C ILE A 395 21.71 3.48 1.73
N HIS A 396 22.81 4.11 2.14
CA HIS A 396 23.22 5.40 1.59
C HIS A 396 23.44 5.33 0.07
N GLN A 397 24.09 4.25 -0.43
CA GLN A 397 24.31 4.07 -1.85
C GLN A 397 22.97 3.91 -2.63
N LEU A 398 22.00 3.15 -2.08
CA LEU A 398 20.67 3.02 -2.67
C LEU A 398 19.93 4.37 -2.68
N PHE A 399 20.04 5.12 -1.59
CA PHE A 399 19.41 6.44 -1.48
C PHE A 399 20.04 7.45 -2.43
N ASP A 400 21.39 7.50 -2.52
CA ASP A 400 22.11 8.38 -3.44
C ASP A 400 21.83 8.05 -4.90
N ASP A 401 21.70 6.76 -5.25
CA ASP A 401 21.44 6.35 -6.63
C ASP A 401 19.98 6.61 -7.04
N TYR A 402 19.02 6.35 -6.14
CA TYR A 402 17.59 6.31 -6.49
C TYR A 402 16.74 7.36 -5.77
N GLY A 403 17.37 8.27 -5.02
CA GLY A 403 16.74 9.45 -4.42
C GLY A 403 15.58 9.18 -3.48
N GLY A 404 15.49 7.98 -2.88
CA GLY A 404 14.36 7.58 -2.05
C GLY A 404 13.05 7.32 -2.82
N HIS A 405 13.09 7.25 -4.17
CA HIS A 405 11.88 6.98 -4.95
C HIS A 405 11.39 5.53 -4.71
N PRO A 406 10.18 5.31 -4.16
CA PRO A 406 9.75 4.00 -3.66
C PRO A 406 9.83 2.90 -4.72
N LEU A 407 9.29 3.14 -5.93
CA LEU A 407 9.29 2.16 -7.01
C LEU A 407 10.70 1.82 -7.49
N VAL A 408 11.56 2.84 -7.68
CA VAL A 408 12.91 2.64 -8.25
C VAL A 408 13.79 1.89 -7.26
N THR A 409 13.78 2.29 -5.99
CA THR A 409 14.53 1.62 -4.91
C THR A 409 14.07 0.17 -4.76
N ARG A 410 12.76 -0.09 -4.73
CA ARG A 410 12.22 -1.46 -4.67
C ARG A 410 12.62 -2.28 -5.89
N THR A 411 12.60 -1.71 -7.09
CA THR A 411 13.03 -2.41 -8.32
C THR A 411 14.50 -2.78 -8.28
N ALA A 412 15.35 -1.91 -7.74
CA ALA A 412 16.77 -2.21 -7.52
C ALA A 412 16.95 -3.38 -6.56
N CYS A 413 16.30 -3.34 -5.40
CA CYS A 413 16.36 -4.42 -4.41
C CYS A 413 15.77 -5.74 -4.92
N SER A 414 14.65 -5.71 -5.66
CA SER A 414 14.10 -6.87 -6.37
C SER A 414 15.12 -7.48 -7.36
N SER A 415 15.87 -6.62 -8.06
CA SER A 415 16.91 -7.09 -8.98
C SER A 415 18.10 -7.74 -8.27
N ILE A 416 18.38 -7.36 -7.03
CA ILE A 416 19.36 -8.05 -6.18
C ILE A 416 18.78 -9.41 -5.74
N HIS A 417 17.57 -9.42 -5.19
CA HIS A 417 16.90 -10.64 -4.71
C HIS A 417 16.88 -11.77 -5.76
N ARG A 418 16.50 -11.46 -7.01
CA ARG A 418 16.44 -12.44 -8.11
C ARG A 418 17.76 -13.12 -8.47
N ARG A 419 18.88 -12.70 -7.89
CA ARG A 419 20.22 -13.29 -8.11
C ARG A 419 20.67 -14.17 -6.96
N VAL A 420 20.00 -14.06 -5.83
CA VAL A 420 20.33 -14.81 -4.62
C VAL A 420 19.70 -16.20 -4.73
N LYS A 421 20.51 -17.22 -4.50
CA LYS A 421 20.04 -18.62 -4.46
C LYS A 421 19.57 -18.97 -3.05
N ALA A 422 18.68 -19.96 -2.94
CA ALA A 422 18.13 -20.39 -1.65
C ALA A 422 19.22 -20.77 -0.62
N GLU A 423 20.32 -21.38 -1.08
CA GLU A 423 21.44 -21.78 -0.21
C GLU A 423 22.24 -20.59 0.37
N GLN A 424 22.04 -19.40 -0.19
CA GLN A 424 22.70 -18.17 0.25
C GLN A 424 21.84 -17.34 1.20
N VAL A 425 20.57 -17.72 1.38
CA VAL A 425 19.61 -16.97 2.23
C VAL A 425 19.83 -17.35 3.71
N PRO A 426 19.89 -16.35 4.62
CA PRO A 426 19.82 -14.90 4.39
C PRO A 426 21.12 -14.33 3.77
N TYR A 427 20.95 -13.52 2.73
CA TYR A 427 22.06 -12.94 1.96
C TYR A 427 22.39 -11.53 2.43
N SER A 428 23.65 -11.29 2.84
CA SER A 428 24.12 -9.95 3.21
C SER A 428 24.44 -9.13 1.96
N VAL A 429 23.64 -8.10 1.71
CA VAL A 429 23.79 -7.22 0.54
C VAL A 429 24.98 -6.28 0.72
N SER A 430 25.80 -6.18 -0.30
CA SER A 430 26.96 -5.29 -0.37
C SER A 430 26.74 -4.10 -1.30
N THR A 431 27.56 -3.06 -1.17
CA THR A 431 27.58 -1.93 -2.12
C THR A 431 27.89 -2.37 -3.56
N GLN A 432 28.67 -3.45 -3.73
CA GLN A 432 28.94 -4.01 -5.05
C GLN A 432 27.70 -4.59 -5.72
N ASP A 433 26.74 -5.13 -4.96
CA ASP A 433 25.47 -5.62 -5.49
C ASP A 433 24.63 -4.46 -6.02
N VAL A 434 24.59 -3.34 -5.31
CA VAL A 434 23.90 -2.11 -5.73
C VAL A 434 24.53 -1.58 -7.03
N VAL A 435 25.86 -1.43 -7.07
CA VAL A 435 26.59 -0.98 -8.27
C VAL A 435 26.37 -1.91 -9.47
N ARG A 436 26.30 -3.23 -9.23
CA ARG A 436 26.05 -4.21 -10.29
C ARG A 436 24.64 -4.09 -10.89
N VAL A 437 23.64 -3.77 -10.08
CA VAL A 437 22.28 -3.52 -10.55
C VAL A 437 22.19 -2.19 -11.29
N ALA A 438 22.86 -1.16 -10.80
CA ALA A 438 22.91 0.16 -11.43
C ALA A 438 23.52 0.13 -12.86
N LYS A 439 24.46 -0.80 -13.11
CA LYS A 439 25.10 -0.98 -14.43
C LYS A 439 24.31 -1.84 -15.42
N ARG A 440 23.09 -2.27 -15.10
CA ARG A 440 22.27 -3.12 -15.97
C ARG A 440 21.06 -2.36 -16.53
N PRO A 441 21.21 -1.61 -17.62
CA PRO A 441 20.08 -1.00 -18.31
C PRO A 441 19.22 -2.10 -18.98
N GLY A 442 17.92 -1.85 -19.03
CA GLY A 442 16.96 -2.74 -19.68
C GLY A 442 15.53 -2.33 -19.34
N PRO A 443 14.52 -2.82 -20.06
CA PRO A 443 13.13 -2.47 -19.82
C PRO A 443 12.73 -2.88 -18.38
N LYS A 444 12.05 -1.97 -17.70
CA LYS A 444 11.57 -2.13 -16.30
C LYS A 444 12.68 -2.37 -15.26
N THR A 445 13.92 -1.98 -15.54
CA THR A 445 15.01 -1.97 -14.55
C THR A 445 15.03 -0.65 -13.77
N ALA A 446 15.70 -0.61 -12.61
CA ALA A 446 15.82 0.60 -11.81
C ALA A 446 16.49 1.75 -12.59
N PRO A 447 17.59 1.55 -13.35
CA PRO A 447 18.17 2.60 -14.17
C PRO A 447 17.22 3.18 -15.24
N GLN A 448 16.39 2.33 -15.87
CA GLN A 448 15.41 2.80 -16.84
C GLN A 448 14.30 3.60 -16.18
N LEU A 449 13.74 3.09 -15.09
CA LEU A 449 12.71 3.80 -14.34
C LEU A 449 13.22 5.16 -13.81
N ALA A 450 14.48 5.22 -13.39
CA ALA A 450 15.10 6.47 -12.96
C ALA A 450 15.18 7.51 -14.08
N ARG A 451 15.34 7.08 -15.34
CA ARG A 451 15.29 7.98 -16.52
C ARG A 451 13.88 8.42 -16.88
N ASP A 452 12.91 7.52 -16.72
CA ASP A 452 11.52 7.79 -17.09
C ASP A 452 10.86 8.84 -16.16
N ILE A 453 11.30 8.95 -14.91
CA ILE A 453 10.72 9.87 -13.92
C ILE A 453 10.94 11.34 -14.30
N PRO A 454 12.16 11.84 -14.54
CA PRO A 454 12.36 13.22 -14.98
C PRO A 454 11.73 13.50 -16.35
N GLN A 455 11.66 12.51 -17.25
CA GLN A 455 10.98 12.68 -18.54
C GLN A 455 9.47 12.91 -18.35
N GLN A 456 8.83 12.19 -17.44
CA GLN A 456 7.42 12.44 -17.08
C GLN A 456 7.24 13.84 -16.50
N PHE A 457 8.16 14.28 -15.62
CA PHE A 457 8.13 15.62 -15.06
C PHE A 457 8.23 16.70 -16.14
N MET A 458 9.23 16.59 -17.05
CA MET A 458 9.42 17.54 -18.13
C MET A 458 8.22 17.62 -19.12
N ALA A 459 7.46 16.53 -19.23
CA ALA A 459 6.24 16.54 -20.05
C ALA A 459 5.06 17.27 -19.35
N LEU A 460 5.06 17.28 -18.01
CA LEU A 460 4.08 18.01 -17.21
C LEU A 460 4.43 19.50 -17.08
N PHE A 461 5.72 19.81 -16.90
CA PHE A 461 6.24 21.15 -16.66
C PHE A 461 7.24 21.54 -17.77
N PRO A 462 6.75 21.87 -18.98
CA PRO A 462 7.60 22.18 -20.12
C PRO A 462 8.45 23.44 -19.91
N ASP A 463 8.02 24.36 -19.06
CA ASP A 463 8.76 25.58 -18.74
C ASP A 463 10.02 25.33 -17.90
N GLU A 464 10.01 24.32 -17.02
CA GLU A 464 11.17 23.92 -16.24
C GLU A 464 12.06 22.88 -16.97
N ALA A 465 11.56 22.25 -18.03
CA ALA A 465 12.27 21.20 -18.76
C ALA A 465 13.64 21.65 -19.33
N PRO A 466 13.83 22.87 -19.85
CA PRO A 466 15.13 23.33 -20.33
C PRO A 466 16.21 23.36 -19.24
N LEU A 467 15.85 23.61 -18.00
CA LEU A 467 16.79 23.63 -16.87
C LEU A 467 17.26 22.20 -16.49
N LEU A 468 16.37 21.22 -16.60
CA LEU A 468 16.67 19.84 -16.21
C LEU A 468 17.44 19.04 -17.27
N ARG A 469 17.26 19.34 -18.56
CA ARG A 469 17.92 18.60 -19.65
C ARG A 469 19.44 18.49 -19.52
N PRO A 470 20.21 19.57 -19.23
CA PRO A 470 21.65 19.47 -19.06
C PRO A 470 22.08 18.50 -17.96
N LEU A 471 21.30 18.45 -16.83
CA LEU A 471 21.58 17.53 -15.73
C LEU A 471 21.37 16.06 -16.14
N LEU A 472 20.38 15.79 -16.99
CA LEU A 472 20.10 14.43 -17.49
C LEU A 472 21.12 13.97 -18.54
N GLU A 473 21.82 14.90 -19.18
CA GLU A 473 22.89 14.67 -20.14
C GLU A 473 24.28 14.60 -19.47
N GLY A 474 24.34 14.55 -18.14
CA GLY A 474 25.57 14.41 -17.35
C GLY A 474 26.14 15.73 -16.84
N GLY A 475 25.40 16.83 -16.93
CA GLY A 475 25.76 18.10 -16.29
C GLY A 475 25.80 18.00 -14.77
N THR A 476 26.67 18.76 -14.14
CA THR A 476 26.85 18.80 -12.68
C THR A 476 26.49 20.14 -12.07
N GLU A 477 25.95 21.06 -12.86
CA GLU A 477 25.55 22.38 -12.40
C GLU A 477 24.36 22.27 -11.40
N LEU A 478 24.37 23.18 -10.43
CA LEU A 478 23.22 23.30 -9.52
C LEU A 478 22.18 24.20 -10.16
N ILE A 479 20.92 23.80 -10.09
CA ILE A 479 19.78 24.65 -10.48
C ILE A 479 19.33 25.41 -9.23
N ASN A 480 19.15 26.73 -9.37
CA ASN A 480 18.52 27.48 -8.29
C ASN A 480 17.08 26.97 -8.08
N PRO A 481 16.72 26.54 -6.86
CA PRO A 481 15.38 26.03 -6.55
C PRO A 481 14.24 26.99 -6.91
N ASP A 482 14.48 28.29 -6.83
CA ASP A 482 13.47 29.32 -7.18
C ASP A 482 13.18 29.36 -8.69
N ASP A 483 14.10 28.88 -9.53
CA ASP A 483 13.92 28.83 -11.00
C ASP A 483 13.19 27.54 -11.44
N ALA A 484 13.11 26.52 -10.56
CA ALA A 484 12.43 25.26 -10.83
C ALA A 484 11.65 24.73 -9.59
N PRO A 485 10.68 25.51 -9.10
CA PRO A 485 9.96 25.19 -7.86
C PRO A 485 9.21 23.87 -7.94
N TYR A 486 8.56 23.55 -9.07
CA TYR A 486 7.87 22.28 -9.24
C TYR A 486 8.83 21.10 -9.27
N ALA A 487 10.02 21.23 -9.82
CA ALA A 487 11.03 20.16 -9.80
C ALA A 487 11.46 19.81 -8.35
N VAL A 488 11.49 20.79 -7.46
CA VAL A 488 11.75 20.59 -6.03
C VAL A 488 10.54 19.97 -5.33
N GLU A 489 9.33 20.51 -5.51
CA GLU A 489 8.09 20.03 -4.89
C GLU A 489 7.76 18.59 -5.29
N TYR A 490 7.94 18.24 -6.56
CA TYR A 490 7.76 16.87 -7.06
C TYR A 490 8.94 15.95 -6.76
N GLY A 491 10.00 16.47 -6.13
CA GLY A 491 11.16 15.70 -5.68
C GLY A 491 12.06 15.20 -6.81
N VAL A 492 12.07 15.87 -7.96
CA VAL A 492 13.04 15.64 -9.04
C VAL A 492 14.38 16.27 -8.68
N LEU A 493 14.33 17.48 -8.09
CA LEU A 493 15.47 18.15 -7.49
C LEU A 493 15.43 18.04 -5.97
N THR A 494 16.58 18.16 -5.36
CA THR A 494 16.74 18.39 -3.92
C THR A 494 16.59 19.89 -3.62
N GLU A 495 16.38 20.25 -2.34
CA GLU A 495 16.30 21.64 -1.90
C GLU A 495 17.58 22.47 -2.21
N ASP A 496 18.72 21.83 -2.42
CA ASP A 496 19.98 22.44 -2.84
C ASP A 496 20.17 22.42 -4.37
N GLY A 497 19.13 22.12 -5.14
CA GLY A 497 19.12 22.21 -6.59
C GLY A 497 19.85 21.09 -7.34
N ARG A 498 20.10 19.95 -6.69
CA ARG A 498 20.72 18.77 -7.33
C ARG A 498 19.66 17.81 -7.83
N LEU A 499 19.98 17.13 -8.93
CA LEU A 499 19.17 16.01 -9.38
C LEU A 499 19.14 14.91 -8.29
N ARG A 500 17.95 14.58 -7.78
CA ARG A 500 17.78 13.62 -6.68
C ARG A 500 18.15 12.19 -7.08
N LEU A 501 17.90 11.80 -8.32
CA LEU A 501 18.27 10.49 -8.87
C LEU A 501 19.76 10.47 -9.28
N GLY A 502 20.64 10.23 -8.31
CA GLY A 502 22.09 10.33 -8.50
C GLY A 502 22.68 9.35 -9.51
N ILE A 503 21.98 8.24 -9.81
CA ILE A 503 22.38 7.30 -10.87
C ILE A 503 22.48 7.99 -12.24
N LEU A 504 21.68 9.02 -12.50
CA LEU A 504 21.67 9.75 -13.77
C LEU A 504 22.88 10.68 -13.91
N ARG A 505 23.51 11.07 -12.79
CA ARG A 505 24.73 11.89 -12.77
C ARG A 505 26.01 11.12 -13.12
N ARG A 506 25.92 9.78 -13.12
CA ARG A 506 27.09 8.90 -13.34
C ARG A 506 27.20 8.41 -14.78
N GLY A 507 26.33 8.88 -15.67
CA GLY A 507 26.26 8.82 -17.13
C GLY A 507 26.75 7.56 -17.78
#